data_6233998771701b035983547ab733687b
#
_entry.id   6233998771701b035983547ab733687b
#
_cell.length_a   1.000
_cell.length_b   1.000
_cell.length_c   1.000
_cell.angle_alpha   90.00
_cell.angle_beta   90.00
_cell.angle_gamma   90.00
#
_symmetry.space_group_name_H-M   'P 1'
#
loop_
_entity.id
_entity.type
_entity.pdbx_description
1 polymer ?
#
loop_
_entity_poly.entity_id
_entity_poly.type
_entity_poly.pdbx_seq_one_letter_code
_entity_poly.pdbx_strand_id
1 'polypeptide(L)'
;MSVEPGKWGVIYNPKAGTRKVQKRWKEIKEYMDSKGVSYDYVQSEGFGSVERLAGILANNGYRTIVVVGGDGALNDAINGIMSSNAEKKEEIAIGIIPNGIGNDFARYWELNLEYKQAVDWIINNRRKKIDVGYCNFYDGEKHQRRYFPNAVKRGIGPRSDKIPDQHKRFCEVKFITFMAATHQPI
;
A
#
# COMPACT_ATOMS: atom_id res chain seq x y z
N MET A 1 -22.85 1.45 9.00
CA MET A 1 -23.25 0.83 7.72
C MET A 1 -22.16 -0.15 7.33
N SER A 2 -22.49 -1.40 7.08
CA SER A 2 -21.51 -2.40 6.62
C SER A 2 -21.25 -2.20 5.13
N VAL A 3 -19.98 -2.29 4.73
CA VAL A 3 -19.59 -2.24 3.30
C VAL A 3 -20.10 -3.51 2.60
N GLU A 4 -20.63 -3.35 1.39
CA GLU A 4 -21.07 -4.50 0.57
C GLU A 4 -19.91 -5.48 0.34
N PRO A 5 -20.17 -6.80 0.44
CA PRO A 5 -19.15 -7.80 0.17
C PRO A 5 -18.55 -7.64 -1.24
N GLY A 6 -17.22 -7.64 -1.31
CA GLY A 6 -16.51 -7.48 -2.59
C GLY A 6 -16.31 -6.06 -3.09
N LYS A 7 -16.89 -5.05 -2.45
CA LYS A 7 -16.68 -3.65 -2.80
C LYS A 7 -15.24 -3.21 -2.46
N TRP A 8 -14.60 -2.50 -3.40
CA TRP A 8 -13.24 -2.01 -3.21
C TRP A 8 -13.22 -0.63 -2.57
N GLY A 9 -12.25 -0.39 -1.69
CA GLY A 9 -11.86 0.95 -1.27
C GLY A 9 -10.65 1.40 -2.07
N VAL A 10 -10.80 2.36 -2.98
CA VAL A 10 -9.74 2.80 -3.88
C VAL A 10 -9.12 4.10 -3.36
N ILE A 11 -7.80 4.10 -3.17
CA ILE A 11 -7.03 5.31 -2.82
C ILE A 11 -6.26 5.77 -4.05
N TYR A 12 -6.57 6.96 -4.52
CA TYR A 12 -5.89 7.59 -5.63
C TYR A 12 -4.97 8.71 -5.15
N ASN A 13 -3.69 8.64 -5.54
CA ASN A 13 -2.71 9.69 -5.23
C ASN A 13 -2.41 10.54 -6.48
N PRO A 14 -2.98 11.75 -6.61
CA PRO A 14 -2.77 12.59 -7.78
C PRO A 14 -1.36 13.16 -7.89
N LYS A 15 -0.58 13.15 -6.79
CA LYS A 15 0.80 13.63 -6.74
C LYS A 15 1.83 12.55 -7.04
N ALA A 16 1.40 11.29 -7.17
CA ALA A 16 2.28 10.20 -7.57
C ALA A 16 2.57 10.27 -9.07
N GLY A 17 3.69 10.89 -9.45
CA GLY A 17 4.14 10.95 -10.83
C GLY A 17 3.95 12.31 -11.52
N THR A 18 3.92 12.32 -12.85
CA THR A 18 3.84 13.53 -13.69
C THR A 18 2.39 13.93 -14.00
N ARG A 19 2.18 15.09 -14.69
CA ARG A 19 0.85 15.58 -15.16
C ARG A 19 0.01 14.53 -15.92
N LYS A 20 0.62 13.47 -16.43
CA LYS A 20 -0.10 12.32 -17.05
C LYS A 20 -0.96 11.55 -16.04
N VAL A 21 -0.72 11.67 -14.76
CA VAL A 21 -1.37 10.89 -13.69
C VAL A 21 -2.84 11.21 -13.55
N GLN A 22 -3.23 12.49 -13.64
CA GLN A 22 -4.65 12.88 -13.53
C GLN A 22 -5.47 12.34 -14.72
N LYS A 23 -4.90 12.40 -15.93
CA LYS A 23 -5.52 11.81 -17.11
C LYS A 23 -5.68 10.30 -16.97
N ARG A 24 -4.64 9.64 -16.46
CA ARG A 24 -4.63 8.19 -16.23
C ARG A 24 -5.68 7.76 -15.19
N TRP A 25 -5.93 8.57 -14.16
CA TRP A 25 -7.00 8.27 -13.20
C TRP A 25 -8.37 8.20 -13.85
N LYS A 26 -8.67 9.11 -14.75
CA LYS A 26 -9.92 9.08 -15.51
C LYS A 26 -10.05 7.79 -16.34
N GLU A 27 -8.98 7.41 -17.03
CA GLU A 27 -8.92 6.17 -17.82
C GLU A 27 -9.08 4.91 -16.95
N ILE A 28 -8.43 4.88 -15.78
CA ILE A 28 -8.56 3.77 -14.81
C ILE A 28 -10.02 3.65 -14.32
N LYS A 29 -10.62 4.78 -13.97
CA LYS A 29 -12.00 4.83 -13.49
C LYS A 29 -12.97 4.32 -14.56
N GLU A 30 -12.87 4.86 -15.77
CA GLU A 30 -13.69 4.43 -16.90
C GLU A 30 -13.53 2.92 -17.17
N TYR A 31 -12.33 2.39 -17.02
CA TYR A 31 -12.08 0.97 -17.19
C TYR A 31 -12.71 0.13 -16.09
N MET A 32 -12.56 0.51 -14.82
CA MET A 32 -13.23 -0.16 -13.70
C MET A 32 -14.75 -0.15 -13.85
N ASP A 33 -15.32 1.00 -14.24
CA ASP A 33 -16.76 1.15 -14.51
C ASP A 33 -17.21 0.21 -15.63
N SER A 34 -16.45 0.11 -16.73
CA SER A 34 -16.73 -0.79 -17.86
C SER A 34 -16.70 -2.27 -17.49
N LYS A 35 -15.96 -2.62 -16.43
CA LYS A 35 -15.86 -3.98 -15.90
C LYS A 35 -16.89 -4.29 -14.81
N GLY A 36 -17.75 -3.32 -14.47
CA GLY A 36 -18.75 -3.49 -13.41
C GLY A 36 -18.17 -3.62 -12.01
N VAL A 37 -16.98 -3.05 -11.75
CA VAL A 37 -16.37 -3.07 -10.43
C VAL A 37 -17.18 -2.21 -9.47
N SER A 38 -17.56 -2.76 -8.32
CA SER A 38 -18.15 -1.99 -7.22
C SER A 38 -17.02 -1.40 -6.37
N TYR A 39 -16.95 -0.08 -6.27
CA TYR A 39 -15.92 0.59 -5.49
C TYR A 39 -16.36 1.97 -4.97
N ASP A 40 -15.76 2.38 -3.86
CA ASP A 40 -15.66 3.77 -3.45
C ASP A 40 -14.25 4.26 -3.63
N TYR A 41 -14.06 5.53 -3.93
CA TYR A 41 -12.72 6.08 -4.06
C TYR A 41 -12.51 7.33 -3.23
N VAL A 42 -11.29 7.49 -2.75
CA VAL A 42 -10.84 8.64 -1.99
C VAL A 42 -9.54 9.18 -2.59
N GLN A 43 -9.43 10.48 -2.66
CA GLN A 43 -8.23 11.15 -3.15
C GLN A 43 -7.31 11.52 -1.99
N SER A 44 -6.02 11.22 -2.12
CA SER A 44 -5.04 11.69 -1.16
C SER A 44 -4.63 13.14 -1.45
N GLU A 45 -4.55 13.96 -0.40
CA GLU A 45 -4.29 15.39 -0.53
C GLU A 45 -2.83 15.77 -0.28
N GLY A 46 -2.08 14.96 0.47
CA GLY A 46 -0.71 15.28 0.84
C GLY A 46 0.01 14.18 1.60
N PHE A 47 1.10 14.54 2.23
CA PHE A 47 1.91 13.64 3.06
C PHE A 47 1.07 13.01 4.17
N GLY A 48 1.22 11.68 4.39
CA GLY A 48 0.49 10.93 5.42
C GLY A 48 -0.99 10.68 5.14
N SER A 49 -1.58 11.30 4.10
CA SER A 49 -3.00 11.14 3.83
C SER A 49 -3.35 9.73 3.33
N VAL A 50 -2.48 9.08 2.58
CA VAL A 50 -2.69 7.69 2.13
C VAL A 50 -2.77 6.74 3.32
N GLU A 51 -1.86 6.88 4.28
CA GLU A 51 -1.86 6.10 5.52
C GLU A 51 -3.17 6.27 6.30
N ARG A 52 -3.57 7.52 6.54
CA ARG A 52 -4.82 7.84 7.23
C ARG A 52 -6.05 7.28 6.50
N LEU A 53 -6.12 7.46 5.18
CA LEU A 53 -7.26 6.99 4.37
C LEU A 53 -7.35 5.46 4.33
N ALA A 54 -6.22 4.76 4.23
CA ALA A 54 -6.18 3.31 4.27
C ALA A 54 -6.66 2.76 5.62
N GLY A 55 -6.26 3.39 6.72
CA GLY A 55 -6.76 3.05 8.05
C GLY A 55 -8.27 3.28 8.20
N ILE A 56 -8.81 4.37 7.64
CA ILE A 56 -10.25 4.65 7.64
C ILE A 56 -11.00 3.59 6.83
N LEU A 57 -10.53 3.25 5.64
CA LEU A 57 -11.16 2.22 4.81
C LEU A 57 -11.15 0.85 5.53
N ALA A 58 -10.03 0.48 6.13
CA ALA A 58 -9.92 -0.75 6.91
C ALA A 58 -10.92 -0.78 8.08
N ASN A 59 -11.01 0.30 8.86
CA ASN A 59 -11.94 0.43 9.99
C ASN A 59 -13.41 0.41 9.53
N ASN A 60 -13.70 0.90 8.32
CA ASN A 60 -15.03 0.86 7.74
C ASN A 60 -15.41 -0.51 7.16
N GLY A 61 -14.51 -1.50 7.22
CA GLY A 61 -14.80 -2.87 6.84
C GLY A 61 -14.49 -3.24 5.39
N TYR A 62 -13.78 -2.38 4.64
CA TYR A 62 -13.29 -2.76 3.31
C TYR A 62 -12.30 -3.92 3.41
N ARG A 63 -12.56 -4.98 2.67
CA ARG A 63 -11.70 -6.17 2.60
C ARG A 63 -10.76 -6.18 1.40
N THR A 64 -10.96 -5.27 0.47
CA THR A 64 -10.07 -5.03 -0.66
C THR A 64 -9.78 -3.53 -0.74
N ILE A 65 -8.53 -3.15 -0.52
CA ILE A 65 -8.06 -1.77 -0.60
C ILE A 65 -7.10 -1.67 -1.78
N VAL A 66 -7.44 -0.83 -2.76
CA VAL A 66 -6.66 -0.67 -3.99
C VAL A 66 -5.96 0.67 -3.98
N VAL A 67 -4.65 0.66 -4.20
CA VAL A 67 -3.82 1.86 -4.26
C VAL A 67 -3.45 2.16 -5.71
N VAL A 68 -3.87 3.32 -6.20
CA VAL A 68 -3.42 3.86 -7.49
C VAL A 68 -2.24 4.79 -7.22
N GLY A 69 -1.02 4.25 -7.33
CA GLY A 69 0.19 4.99 -6.93
C GLY A 69 1.47 4.19 -7.13
N GLY A 70 2.55 4.67 -6.52
CA GLY A 70 3.86 4.00 -6.49
C GLY A 70 4.15 3.36 -5.13
N ASP A 71 5.41 2.93 -4.95
CA ASP A 71 5.88 2.22 -3.75
C ASP A 71 5.64 2.97 -2.44
N GLY A 72 5.80 4.30 -2.44
CA GLY A 72 5.55 5.13 -1.27
C GLY A 72 4.07 5.09 -0.85
N ALA A 73 3.15 5.21 -1.81
CA ALA A 73 1.71 5.14 -1.52
C ALA A 73 1.30 3.74 -1.05
N LEU A 74 1.87 2.68 -1.62
CA LEU A 74 1.66 1.32 -1.16
C LEU A 74 2.15 1.14 0.28
N ASN A 75 3.36 1.61 0.58
CA ASN A 75 3.93 1.52 1.92
C ASN A 75 3.08 2.28 2.96
N ASP A 76 2.62 3.48 2.62
CA ASP A 76 1.73 4.26 3.48
C ASP A 76 0.39 3.54 3.71
N ALA A 77 -0.20 2.97 2.65
CA ALA A 77 -1.45 2.22 2.79
C ALA A 77 -1.30 0.99 3.71
N ILE A 78 -0.21 0.24 3.58
CA ILE A 78 0.10 -0.88 4.48
C ILE A 78 0.21 -0.39 5.92
N ASN A 79 0.93 0.70 6.16
CA ASN A 79 1.04 1.27 7.49
C ASN A 79 -0.32 1.68 8.05
N GLY A 80 -1.18 2.29 7.26
CA GLY A 80 -2.53 2.66 7.65
C GLY A 80 -3.40 1.47 8.03
N ILE A 81 -3.38 0.41 7.22
CA ILE A 81 -4.12 -0.83 7.49
C ILE A 81 -3.60 -1.50 8.77
N MET A 82 -2.28 -1.67 8.88
CA MET A 82 -1.65 -2.37 10.00
C MET A 82 -1.80 -1.61 11.33
N SER A 83 -1.87 -0.28 11.29
CA SER A 83 -2.09 0.59 12.45
C SER A 83 -3.57 0.82 12.76
N SER A 84 -4.49 0.37 11.91
CA SER A 84 -5.94 0.52 12.12
C SER A 84 -6.45 -0.34 13.27
N ASN A 85 -7.70 -0.11 13.68
CA ASN A 85 -8.42 -0.96 14.63
C ASN A 85 -9.29 -2.02 13.95
N ALA A 86 -9.11 -2.21 12.63
CA ALA A 86 -9.87 -3.20 11.88
C ALA A 86 -9.63 -4.61 12.43
N GLU A 87 -10.70 -5.38 12.54
CA GLU A 87 -10.59 -6.81 12.84
C GLU A 87 -9.99 -7.55 11.64
N LYS A 88 -9.18 -8.59 11.94
CA LYS A 88 -8.57 -9.47 10.93
C LYS A 88 -7.88 -8.70 9.80
N LYS A 89 -7.01 -7.75 10.17
CA LYS A 89 -6.24 -6.93 9.20
C LYS A 89 -5.46 -7.78 8.21
N GLU A 90 -5.00 -8.94 8.64
CA GLU A 90 -4.26 -9.93 7.86
C GLU A 90 -5.09 -10.54 6.72
N GLU A 91 -6.42 -10.41 6.77
CA GLU A 91 -7.33 -10.84 5.70
C GLU A 91 -7.64 -9.73 4.69
N ILE A 92 -7.23 -8.48 4.98
CA ILE A 92 -7.44 -7.37 4.04
C ILE A 92 -6.49 -7.53 2.85
N ALA A 93 -7.06 -7.68 1.67
CA ALA A 93 -6.29 -7.70 0.44
C ALA A 93 -5.89 -6.29 0.01
N ILE A 94 -4.63 -6.11 -0.33
CA ILE A 94 -4.18 -4.87 -0.95
C ILE A 94 -3.91 -5.12 -2.43
N GLY A 95 -4.50 -4.29 -3.28
CA GLY A 95 -4.23 -4.24 -4.70
C GLY A 95 -3.40 -3.01 -5.05
N ILE A 96 -2.51 -3.12 -6.02
CA ILE A 96 -1.80 -1.97 -6.56
C ILE A 96 -2.10 -1.81 -8.05
N ILE A 97 -2.44 -0.58 -8.44
CA ILE A 97 -2.44 -0.14 -9.83
C ILE A 97 -1.23 0.79 -9.97
N PRO A 98 -0.12 0.30 -10.58
CA PRO A 98 1.14 1.02 -10.59
C PRO A 98 1.03 2.34 -11.36
N ASN A 99 1.30 3.44 -10.68
CA ASN A 99 1.24 4.79 -11.24
C ASN A 99 2.36 5.70 -10.69
N GLY A 100 3.43 5.13 -10.19
CA GLY A 100 4.63 5.79 -9.70
C GLY A 100 5.77 5.75 -10.72
N ILE A 101 6.94 6.27 -10.34
CA ILE A 101 8.15 6.28 -11.18
C ILE A 101 8.90 4.95 -11.06
N GLY A 102 9.15 4.47 -9.84
CA GLY A 102 9.90 3.24 -9.55
C GLY A 102 9.05 2.00 -9.76
N ASN A 103 7.99 1.88 -8.97
CA ASN A 103 7.12 0.70 -8.89
C ASN A 103 7.91 -0.60 -8.64
N ASP A 104 8.89 -0.52 -7.73
CA ASP A 104 9.82 -1.62 -7.43
C ASP A 104 9.08 -2.84 -6.86
N PHE A 105 8.06 -2.61 -6.01
CA PHE A 105 7.20 -3.67 -5.53
C PHE A 105 6.51 -4.40 -6.68
N ALA A 106 5.89 -3.64 -7.58
CA ALA A 106 5.18 -4.21 -8.71
C ALA A 106 6.12 -5.03 -9.63
N ARG A 107 7.32 -4.53 -9.87
CA ARG A 107 8.34 -5.24 -10.66
C ARG A 107 8.82 -6.51 -9.99
N TYR A 108 9.11 -6.47 -8.69
CA TYR A 108 9.58 -7.63 -7.93
C TYR A 108 8.56 -8.77 -7.94
N TRP A 109 7.29 -8.44 -7.83
CA TRP A 109 6.19 -9.41 -7.85
C TRP A 109 5.65 -9.68 -9.26
N GLU A 110 6.36 -9.22 -10.30
CA GLU A 110 5.96 -9.38 -11.71
C GLU A 110 4.54 -8.88 -12.01
N LEU A 111 4.08 -7.89 -11.24
CA LEU A 111 2.80 -7.25 -11.49
C LEU A 111 2.90 -6.42 -12.76
N ASN A 112 1.87 -6.52 -13.61
CA ASN A 112 1.87 -5.75 -14.83
C ASN A 112 1.75 -4.24 -14.52
N LEU A 113 2.58 -3.44 -15.18
CA LEU A 113 2.58 -1.99 -15.04
C LEU A 113 1.45 -1.33 -15.84
N GLU A 114 0.77 -2.09 -16.71
CA GLU A 114 -0.41 -1.62 -17.43
C GLU A 114 -1.65 -1.69 -16.55
N TYR A 115 -2.29 -0.55 -16.34
CA TYR A 115 -3.42 -0.41 -15.41
C TYR A 115 -4.60 -1.34 -15.71
N LYS A 116 -4.88 -1.60 -17.00
CA LYS A 116 -5.97 -2.50 -17.38
C LYS A 116 -5.76 -3.91 -16.87
N GLN A 117 -4.55 -4.43 -17.07
CA GLN A 117 -4.20 -5.76 -16.59
C GLN A 117 -4.14 -5.81 -15.06
N ALA A 118 -3.65 -4.75 -14.41
CA ALA A 118 -3.67 -4.67 -12.95
C ALA A 118 -5.11 -4.73 -12.40
N VAL A 119 -6.05 -4.01 -13.02
CA VAL A 119 -7.48 -4.08 -12.66
C VAL A 119 -8.03 -5.48 -12.89
N ASP A 120 -7.78 -6.08 -14.06
CA ASP A 120 -8.28 -7.43 -14.37
C ASP A 120 -7.76 -8.49 -13.40
N TRP A 121 -6.51 -8.38 -12.94
CA TRP A 121 -5.96 -9.29 -11.94
C TRP A 121 -6.61 -9.14 -10.57
N ILE A 122 -6.92 -7.91 -10.16
CA ILE A 122 -7.64 -7.66 -8.90
C ILE A 122 -9.07 -8.22 -9.00
N ILE A 123 -9.75 -8.02 -10.12
CA ILE A 123 -11.09 -8.59 -10.40
C ILE A 123 -11.06 -10.12 -10.28
N ASN A 124 -10.07 -10.75 -10.92
CA ASN A 124 -9.92 -12.22 -10.88
C ASN A 124 -9.47 -12.74 -9.51
N ASN A 125 -9.38 -11.87 -8.52
CA ASN A 125 -9.11 -12.19 -7.13
C ASN A 125 -7.86 -13.06 -6.92
N ARG A 126 -6.85 -12.91 -7.77
CA ARG A 126 -5.57 -13.59 -7.62
C ARG A 126 -4.82 -12.99 -6.44
N ARG A 127 -4.70 -13.75 -5.39
CA ARG A 127 -4.13 -13.29 -4.13
C ARG A 127 -2.97 -14.16 -3.71
N LYS A 128 -1.93 -13.52 -3.20
CA LYS A 128 -0.80 -14.18 -2.54
C LYS A 128 -0.59 -13.58 -1.16
N LYS A 129 -0.37 -14.41 -0.17
CA LYS A 129 0.09 -13.94 1.14
C LYS A 129 1.55 -13.57 1.03
N ILE A 130 1.88 -12.39 1.51
CA ILE A 130 3.27 -11.90 1.60
C ILE A 130 3.58 -11.50 3.03
N ASP A 131 4.82 -11.65 3.41
CA ASP A 131 5.29 -11.18 4.70
C ASP A 131 5.52 -9.67 4.65
N VAL A 132 5.11 -9.01 5.72
CA VAL A 132 5.35 -7.58 5.93
C VAL A 132 6.23 -7.43 7.16
N GLY A 133 7.43 -6.92 6.95
CA GLY A 133 8.34 -6.61 8.03
C GLY A 133 7.92 -5.36 8.80
N TYR A 134 8.36 -5.22 10.04
CA TYR A 134 8.23 -3.97 10.77
C TYR A 134 9.48 -3.60 11.55
N CYS A 135 9.69 -2.31 11.73
CA CYS A 135 10.71 -1.74 12.58
C CYS A 135 10.09 -0.97 13.73
N ASN A 136 10.60 -1.19 14.95
CA ASN A 136 10.37 -0.31 16.07
C ASN A 136 11.57 0.64 16.21
N PHE A 137 11.30 1.92 16.38
CA PHE A 137 12.35 2.92 16.58
C PHE A 137 11.85 4.05 17.46
N TYR A 138 12.78 4.80 18.04
CA TYR A 138 12.49 6.03 18.77
C TYR A 138 12.79 7.22 17.87
N ASP A 139 11.81 8.11 17.68
CA ASP A 139 11.94 9.26 16.76
C ASP A 139 12.50 10.53 17.44
N GLY A 140 12.79 10.44 18.72
CA GLY A 140 13.22 11.56 19.59
C GLY A 140 12.15 11.97 20.59
N GLU A 141 10.89 11.62 20.35
CA GLU A 141 9.74 11.94 21.21
C GLU A 141 9.05 10.68 21.73
N LYS A 142 8.84 9.72 20.87
CA LYS A 142 8.09 8.48 21.18
C LYS A 142 8.60 7.27 20.43
N HIS A 143 8.23 6.09 20.93
CA HIS A 143 8.42 4.86 20.19
C HIS A 143 7.43 4.76 19.03
N GLN A 144 7.95 4.50 17.84
CA GLN A 144 7.20 4.35 16.61
C GLN A 144 7.36 2.94 16.06
N ARG A 145 6.35 2.49 15.29
CA ARG A 145 6.41 1.28 14.48
C ARG A 145 6.10 1.62 13.04
N ARG A 146 6.92 1.13 12.13
CA ARG A 146 6.67 1.26 10.69
C ARG A 146 6.76 -0.09 10.01
N TYR A 147 5.80 -0.37 9.18
CA TYR A 147 5.71 -1.58 8.37
C TYR A 147 6.30 -1.35 6.98
N PHE A 148 6.85 -2.41 6.38
CA PHE A 148 7.45 -2.34 5.06
C PHE A 148 7.25 -3.65 4.28
N PRO A 149 6.76 -3.58 3.02
CA PRO A 149 6.55 -4.77 2.18
C PRO A 149 7.78 -5.16 1.36
N ASN A 150 8.76 -4.25 1.19
CA ASN A 150 9.91 -4.46 0.30
C ASN A 150 11.23 -4.59 1.06
N ALA A 151 11.79 -3.45 1.46
CA ALA A 151 13.10 -3.38 2.04
C ALA A 151 13.23 -2.26 3.07
N VAL A 152 14.02 -2.52 4.10
CA VAL A 152 14.53 -1.52 5.04
C VAL A 152 16.01 -1.36 4.79
N LYS A 153 16.45 -0.15 4.44
CA LYS A 153 17.87 0.19 4.47
C LYS A 153 18.25 0.56 5.90
N ARG A 154 19.02 -0.30 6.54
CA ARG A 154 19.72 0.06 7.80
C ARG A 154 20.93 0.90 7.38
N GLY A 155 20.86 2.22 7.66
CA GLY A 155 21.77 3.21 7.14
C GLY A 155 23.24 2.85 7.21
N ILE A 156 23.80 2.53 6.07
CA ILE A 156 25.21 2.69 5.77
C ILE A 156 25.24 3.81 4.72
N GLY A 157 25.05 5.03 5.18
CA GLY A 157 25.35 6.21 4.38
C GLY A 157 26.75 6.72 4.78
N PRO A 158 27.44 7.51 3.95
CA PRO A 158 28.80 7.99 4.20
C PRO A 158 28.94 8.97 5.39
N ARG A 159 27.99 8.99 6.31
CA ARG A 159 27.96 9.82 7.54
C ARG A 159 27.54 9.05 8.78
N SER A 160 27.85 7.75 8.88
CA SER A 160 27.50 6.93 10.04
C SER A 160 28.33 7.19 11.30
N ASP A 161 29.37 8.00 11.20
CA ASP A 161 30.38 8.23 12.24
C ASP A 161 29.94 9.24 13.32
N LYS A 162 28.73 9.82 13.22
CA LYS A 162 28.26 10.85 14.17
C LYS A 162 26.92 10.55 14.82
N ILE A 163 26.46 9.31 14.84
CA ILE A 163 25.27 8.94 15.62
C ILE A 163 25.75 8.50 17.01
N PRO A 164 25.44 9.27 18.07
CA PRO A 164 25.79 8.86 19.43
C PRO A 164 25.18 7.49 19.74
N ASP A 165 25.95 6.64 20.44
CA ASP A 165 25.60 5.25 20.81
C ASP A 165 24.28 5.12 21.61
N GLN A 166 23.75 6.22 22.10
CA GLN A 166 22.49 6.29 22.86
C GLN A 166 21.22 6.15 22.02
N HIS A 167 21.32 6.16 20.69
CA HIS A 167 20.18 5.99 19.78
C HIS A 167 20.26 4.69 19.00
N LYS A 168 20.50 3.58 19.69
CA LYS A 168 20.37 2.24 19.09
C LYS A 168 18.92 2.06 18.67
N ARG A 169 18.63 2.33 17.40
CA ARG A 169 17.38 1.95 16.75
C ARG A 169 17.36 0.43 16.66
N PHE A 170 16.69 -0.21 17.60
CA PHE A 170 16.43 -1.64 17.51
C PHE A 170 15.42 -1.87 16.39
N CYS A 171 15.89 -2.40 15.28
CA CYS A 171 15.02 -2.92 14.23
C CYS A 171 14.74 -4.38 14.56
N GLU A 172 13.64 -4.66 15.20
CA GLU A 172 13.10 -6.00 15.31
C GLU A 172 12.29 -6.28 14.06
N VAL A 173 12.64 -7.32 13.30
CA VAL A 173 11.88 -7.72 12.12
C VAL A 173 11.02 -8.91 12.51
N LYS A 174 9.72 -8.68 12.70
CA LYS A 174 8.72 -9.75 12.74
C LYS A 174 7.96 -9.74 11.42
N PHE A 175 7.66 -10.91 10.92
CA PHE A 175 6.90 -11.05 9.68
C PHE A 175 5.41 -11.17 10.00
N ILE A 176 4.60 -10.40 9.30
CA ILE A 176 3.14 -10.46 9.33
C ILE A 176 2.70 -10.83 7.92
N THR A 177 1.89 -11.87 7.80
CA THR A 177 1.37 -12.27 6.50
C THR A 177 0.34 -11.26 6.02
N PHE A 178 0.49 -10.79 4.79
CA PHE A 178 -0.41 -9.84 4.15
C PHE A 178 -0.86 -10.40 2.78
N MET A 179 -2.09 -10.11 2.37
CA MET A 179 -2.60 -10.56 1.08
C MET A 179 -2.40 -9.50 0.02
N ALA A 180 -1.65 -9.80 -1.02
CA ALA A 180 -1.50 -8.94 -2.19
C ALA A 180 -2.02 -9.64 -3.45
N ALA A 181 -2.64 -8.87 -4.33
CA ALA A 181 -3.01 -9.37 -5.65
C ALA A 181 -1.75 -9.50 -6.51
N THR A 182 -1.38 -10.71 -6.90
CA THR A 182 -0.17 -10.99 -7.68
C THR A 182 -0.49 -11.85 -8.92
N HIS A 183 0.42 -11.87 -9.88
CA HIS A 183 0.28 -12.65 -11.13
C HIS A 183 0.75 -14.09 -11.00
N GLN A 184 1.61 -14.42 -10.03
CA GLN A 184 2.18 -15.77 -9.95
C GLN A 184 1.10 -16.82 -9.67
N PRO A 185 1.07 -17.93 -10.45
CA PRO A 185 0.23 -19.06 -10.13
C PRO A 185 0.67 -19.66 -8.78
N ILE A 186 -0.30 -20.12 -8.03
CA ILE A 186 -0.11 -20.86 -6.77
C ILE A 186 0.58 -22.18 -7.05
#